data_7724e706b2fa9de1e4984bbb06ebfbce
#
_entry.id   7724e706b2fa9de1e4984bbb06ebfbce
#
_cell.length_a   1.000
_cell.length_b   1.000
_cell.length_c   1.000
_cell.angle_alpha   90.00
_cell.angle_beta   90.00
_cell.angle_gamma   90.00
#
_symmetry.space_group_name_H-M   'P 1'
#
loop_
_entity.id
_entity.type
_entity.pdbx_description
1 polymer ?
#
loop_
_entity_poly.entity_id
_entity_poly.type
_entity_poly.pdbx_seq_one_letter_code
_entity_poly.pdbx_strand_id
1 'polypeptide(L)'
;MTKIHAIAVAATILLTAGTARAAPRTYDLPEPTAELRAPKAGTQAEGFQAAQANCLVCHSVDYIAMQPPGKGKAFWESEVTKMVKVYHASIDEAQAKAIAAYLADTY
;
A
#
# COMPACT_ATOMS: atom_id res chain seq x y z
N MET A 1 56.21 -21.72 -9.96
CA MET A 1 55.13 -22.63 -9.56
C MET A 1 54.02 -21.96 -8.70
N THR A 2 54.30 -20.92 -7.91
CA THR A 2 53.36 -20.25 -7.03
C THR A 2 52.21 -19.49 -7.71
N LYS A 3 52.43 -18.90 -8.89
CA LYS A 3 51.38 -18.12 -9.59
C LYS A 3 50.24 -18.97 -10.18
N ILE A 4 50.53 -20.19 -10.62
CA ILE A 4 49.55 -21.09 -11.21
C ILE A 4 48.59 -21.63 -10.16
N HIS A 5 49.06 -21.89 -8.93
CA HIS A 5 48.23 -22.35 -7.82
C HIS A 5 47.30 -21.24 -7.32
N ALA A 6 47.74 -20.00 -7.31
CA ALA A 6 46.91 -18.86 -6.91
C ALA A 6 45.71 -18.63 -7.87
N ILE A 7 45.94 -18.81 -9.20
CA ILE A 7 44.89 -18.68 -10.21
C ILE A 7 43.87 -19.83 -10.10
N ALA A 8 44.36 -21.07 -9.88
CA ALA A 8 43.48 -22.23 -9.71
C ALA A 8 42.55 -22.09 -8.46
N VAL A 9 43.08 -21.61 -7.34
CA VAL A 9 42.32 -21.38 -6.10
C VAL A 9 41.29 -20.28 -6.32
N ALA A 10 41.65 -19.17 -6.99
CA ALA A 10 40.72 -18.09 -7.27
C ALA A 10 39.58 -18.54 -8.20
N ALA A 11 39.89 -19.37 -9.24
CA ALA A 11 38.86 -19.91 -10.13
C ALA A 11 37.89 -20.86 -9.40
N THR A 12 38.39 -21.67 -8.46
CA THR A 12 37.55 -22.59 -7.67
C THR A 12 36.59 -21.83 -6.74
N ILE A 13 37.04 -20.73 -6.13
CA ILE A 13 36.20 -19.88 -5.28
C ILE A 13 35.08 -19.20 -6.09
N LEU A 14 35.38 -18.76 -7.32
CA LEU A 14 34.34 -18.18 -8.18
C LEU A 14 33.27 -19.19 -8.62
N LEU A 15 33.64 -20.46 -8.83
CA LEU A 15 32.65 -21.50 -9.20
C LEU A 15 31.75 -21.92 -8.06
N THR A 16 32.17 -21.76 -6.80
CA THR A 16 31.36 -22.11 -5.63
C THR A 16 30.47 -20.97 -5.14
N ALA A 17 30.68 -19.74 -5.63
CA ALA A 17 29.91 -18.55 -5.26
C ALA A 17 28.58 -18.43 -6.01
N GLY A 18 28.00 -19.47 -6.46
CA GLY A 18 26.82 -19.31 -7.25
C GLY A 18 25.72 -20.28 -6.96
N THR A 19 24.63 -19.73 -6.71
CA THR A 19 23.24 -20.15 -6.81
C THR A 19 22.50 -20.18 -5.49
N ALA A 20 22.62 -19.13 -4.70
CA ALA A 20 21.57 -18.86 -3.72
C ALA A 20 20.27 -18.52 -4.47
N ARG A 21 19.48 -19.53 -4.76
CA ARG A 21 18.12 -19.33 -5.30
C ARG A 21 17.21 -19.00 -4.15
N ALA A 22 16.65 -17.80 -4.16
CA ALA A 22 15.55 -17.48 -3.27
C ALA A 22 14.36 -18.41 -3.60
N ALA A 23 13.95 -19.23 -2.66
CA ALA A 23 12.73 -20.01 -2.81
C ALA A 23 11.51 -19.11 -2.57
N PRO A 24 10.46 -19.24 -3.37
CA PRO A 24 9.22 -18.53 -3.10
C PRO A 24 8.66 -18.96 -1.73
N ARG A 25 8.23 -17.99 -0.95
CA ARG A 25 7.54 -18.23 0.32
C ARG A 25 6.06 -17.90 0.16
N THR A 26 5.21 -18.80 0.59
CA THR A 26 3.78 -18.54 0.73
C THR A 26 3.54 -18.04 2.15
N TYR A 27 2.77 -16.96 2.27
CA TYR A 27 2.34 -16.42 3.55
C TYR A 27 0.82 -16.50 3.61
N ASP A 28 0.30 -17.07 4.68
CA ASP A 28 -1.12 -16.94 5.01
C ASP A 28 -1.32 -15.56 5.64
N LEU A 29 -1.94 -14.67 4.89
CA LEU A 29 -2.28 -13.34 5.38
C LEU A 29 -3.61 -13.43 6.12
N PRO A 30 -3.71 -12.92 7.35
CA PRO A 30 -5.00 -12.83 8.03
C PRO A 30 -5.93 -11.91 7.24
N GLU A 31 -7.22 -12.19 7.31
CA GLU A 31 -8.23 -11.28 6.76
C GLU A 31 -8.09 -9.87 7.37
N PRO A 32 -8.31 -8.80 6.58
CA PRO A 32 -8.31 -7.44 7.10
C PRO A 32 -9.32 -7.31 8.25
N THR A 33 -8.87 -6.75 9.37
CA THR A 33 -9.70 -6.57 10.55
C THR A 33 -10.41 -5.22 10.63
N ALA A 34 -9.93 -4.24 9.88
CA ALA A 34 -10.53 -2.92 9.83
C ALA A 34 -11.52 -2.80 8.67
N GLU A 35 -12.68 -2.28 8.98
CA GLU A 35 -13.67 -1.85 8.01
C GLU A 35 -13.73 -0.32 7.94
N LEU A 36 -14.15 0.21 6.79
CA LEU A 36 -14.45 1.63 6.66
C LEU A 36 -15.61 1.99 7.60
N ARG A 37 -15.43 3.02 8.42
CA ARG A 37 -16.50 3.51 9.29
C ARG A 37 -17.67 4.02 8.46
N ALA A 38 -18.88 3.61 8.83
CA ALA A 38 -20.08 4.13 8.19
C ALA A 38 -20.14 5.66 8.37
N PRO A 39 -20.55 6.43 7.35
CA PRO A 39 -20.74 7.86 7.49
C PRO A 39 -21.88 8.16 8.44
N LYS A 40 -21.88 9.36 9.02
CA LYS A 40 -23.02 9.85 9.78
C LYS A 40 -24.29 9.84 8.93
N ALA A 41 -25.43 9.52 9.51
CA ALA A 41 -26.69 9.43 8.79
C ALA A 41 -26.97 10.68 7.95
N GLY A 42 -27.26 10.47 6.66
CA GLY A 42 -27.60 11.53 5.71
C GLY A 42 -26.42 12.28 5.09
N THR A 43 -25.18 11.92 5.43
CA THR A 43 -23.98 12.60 4.90
C THR A 43 -23.07 11.62 4.19
N GLN A 44 -22.28 12.10 3.22
CA GLN A 44 -21.13 11.42 2.61
C GLN A 44 -21.35 9.97 2.10
N ALA A 45 -22.60 9.57 1.81
CA ALA A 45 -22.91 8.20 1.36
C ALA A 45 -22.18 7.86 0.05
N GLU A 46 -22.11 8.80 -0.89
CA GLU A 46 -21.41 8.63 -2.17
C GLU A 46 -19.90 8.44 -1.95
N GLY A 47 -19.30 9.26 -1.11
CA GLY A 47 -17.87 9.15 -0.77
C GLY A 47 -17.54 7.83 -0.06
N PHE A 48 -18.42 7.34 0.80
CA PHE A 48 -18.29 6.06 1.45
C PHE A 48 -18.35 4.90 0.45
N GLN A 49 -19.32 4.90 -0.46
CA GLN A 49 -19.45 3.88 -1.50
C GLN A 49 -18.22 3.88 -2.44
N ALA A 50 -17.78 5.07 -2.85
CA ALA A 50 -16.59 5.21 -3.66
C ALA A 50 -15.33 4.70 -2.93
N ALA A 51 -15.20 4.96 -1.63
CA ALA A 51 -14.10 4.45 -0.81
C ALA A 51 -14.14 2.92 -0.70
N GLN A 52 -15.31 2.32 -0.46
CA GLN A 52 -15.47 0.87 -0.42
C GLN A 52 -15.07 0.20 -1.74
N ALA A 53 -15.45 0.80 -2.86
CA ALA A 53 -15.18 0.24 -4.18
C ALA A 53 -13.70 0.34 -4.59
N ASN A 54 -12.95 1.32 -4.08
CA ASN A 54 -11.62 1.63 -4.58
C ASN A 54 -10.48 1.41 -3.56
N CYS A 55 -10.68 1.68 -2.28
CA CYS A 55 -9.58 1.66 -1.32
C CYS A 55 -9.07 0.24 -1.02
N LEU A 56 -9.97 -0.74 -0.93
CA LEU A 56 -9.64 -2.13 -0.59
C LEU A 56 -8.93 -2.91 -1.72
N VAL A 57 -8.83 -2.34 -2.90
CA VAL A 57 -8.20 -3.01 -4.06
C VAL A 57 -6.69 -3.21 -3.86
N CYS A 58 -6.03 -2.31 -3.16
CA CYS A 58 -4.57 -2.30 -3.05
C CYS A 58 -4.05 -2.60 -1.64
N HIS A 59 -4.75 -2.18 -0.60
CA HIS A 59 -4.34 -2.38 0.80
C HIS A 59 -5.54 -2.32 1.74
N SER A 60 -5.34 -2.72 3.00
CA SER A 60 -6.40 -2.63 4.01
C SER A 60 -6.68 -1.18 4.42
N VAL A 61 -7.86 -0.95 4.96
CA VAL A 61 -8.26 0.36 5.48
C VAL A 61 -7.70 0.67 6.88
N ASP A 62 -6.89 -0.23 7.43
CA ASP A 62 -6.17 0.01 8.69
C ASP A 62 -5.32 1.28 8.61
N TYR A 63 -4.73 1.57 7.46
CA TYR A 63 -3.99 2.81 7.21
C TYR A 63 -4.80 4.07 7.47
N ILE A 64 -6.09 4.05 7.16
CA ILE A 64 -7.02 5.14 7.44
C ILE A 64 -7.34 5.19 8.94
N ALA A 65 -7.69 4.03 9.52
CA ALA A 65 -8.06 3.92 10.92
C ALA A 65 -6.92 4.29 11.90
N MET A 66 -5.67 4.08 11.49
CA MET A 66 -4.47 4.40 12.26
C MET A 66 -4.12 5.89 12.28
N GLN A 67 -4.69 6.71 11.39
CA GLN A 67 -4.39 8.13 11.38
C GLN A 67 -4.92 8.82 12.66
N PRO A 68 -4.18 9.79 13.20
CA PRO A 68 -4.68 10.58 14.31
C PRO A 68 -6.02 11.25 13.94
N PRO A 69 -6.99 11.27 14.83
CA PRO A 69 -8.30 11.84 14.55
C PRO A 69 -8.23 13.36 14.30
N GLY A 70 -9.18 13.88 13.54
CA GLY A 70 -9.34 15.32 13.35
C GLY A 70 -8.29 15.97 12.45
N LYS A 71 -7.67 15.23 11.55
CA LYS A 71 -6.68 15.78 10.60
C LYS A 71 -7.28 16.79 9.63
N GLY A 72 -8.58 16.73 9.41
CA GLY A 72 -9.31 17.69 8.60
C GLY A 72 -9.18 17.49 7.09
N LYS A 73 -9.91 18.32 6.36
CA LYS A 73 -10.13 18.19 4.93
C LYS A 73 -8.83 18.24 4.11
N ALA A 74 -7.95 19.20 4.37
CA ALA A 74 -6.72 19.37 3.58
C ALA A 74 -5.79 18.16 3.67
N PHE A 75 -5.73 17.51 4.82
CA PHE A 75 -4.98 16.28 4.99
C PHE A 75 -5.54 15.16 4.11
N TRP A 76 -6.84 14.90 4.18
CA TRP A 76 -7.46 13.83 3.42
C TRP A 76 -7.47 14.08 1.90
N GLU A 77 -7.61 15.33 1.47
CA GLU A 77 -7.43 15.69 0.06
C GLU A 77 -6.01 15.37 -0.44
N SER A 78 -5.00 15.66 0.39
CA SER A 78 -3.61 15.33 0.07
C SER A 78 -3.38 13.83 -0.01
N GLU A 79 -3.91 13.05 0.95
CA GLU A 79 -3.77 11.59 0.97
C GLU A 79 -4.46 10.93 -0.23
N VAL A 80 -5.68 11.32 -0.56
CA VAL A 80 -6.38 10.78 -1.75
C VAL A 80 -5.65 11.19 -3.04
N THR A 81 -5.18 12.43 -3.12
CA THR A 81 -4.36 12.88 -4.26
C THR A 81 -3.09 12.04 -4.41
N LYS A 82 -2.44 11.70 -3.32
CA LYS A 82 -1.26 10.83 -3.31
C LYS A 82 -1.61 9.43 -3.86
N MET A 83 -2.73 8.84 -3.45
CA MET A 83 -3.16 7.55 -4.00
C MET A 83 -3.35 7.62 -5.52
N VAL A 84 -3.96 8.69 -6.04
CA VAL A 84 -4.19 8.85 -7.47
C VAL A 84 -2.90 9.16 -8.24
N LYS A 85 -2.11 10.14 -7.78
CA LYS A 85 -0.98 10.66 -8.55
C LYS A 85 0.31 9.85 -8.40
N VAL A 86 0.54 9.26 -7.23
CA VAL A 86 1.78 8.53 -6.92
C VAL A 86 1.58 7.03 -7.06
N TYR A 87 0.48 6.51 -6.55
CA TYR A 87 0.19 5.07 -6.55
C TYR A 87 -0.75 4.63 -7.68
N HIS A 88 -1.17 5.58 -8.53
CA HIS A 88 -1.97 5.32 -9.73
C HIS A 88 -3.31 4.61 -9.46
N ALA A 89 -3.94 4.92 -8.33
CA ALA A 89 -5.28 4.43 -8.04
C ALA A 89 -6.27 4.88 -9.13
N SER A 90 -7.08 3.95 -9.63
CA SER A 90 -8.06 4.19 -10.70
C SER A 90 -9.32 4.90 -10.17
N ILE A 91 -9.13 6.09 -9.63
CA ILE A 91 -10.15 6.94 -9.01
C ILE A 91 -10.26 8.22 -9.83
N ASP A 92 -11.44 8.54 -10.31
CA ASP A 92 -11.69 9.78 -11.03
C ASP A 92 -11.77 11.00 -10.08
N GLU A 93 -11.79 12.20 -10.65
CA GLU A 93 -11.76 13.44 -9.86
C GLU A 93 -12.99 13.61 -8.96
N ALA A 94 -14.18 13.22 -9.45
CA ALA A 94 -15.42 13.32 -8.67
C ALA A 94 -15.39 12.34 -7.48
N GLN A 95 -14.98 11.12 -7.72
CA GLN A 95 -14.78 10.10 -6.69
C GLN A 95 -13.71 10.53 -5.68
N ALA A 96 -12.57 11.05 -6.14
CA ALA A 96 -11.50 11.52 -5.25
C ALA A 96 -11.99 12.62 -4.29
N LYS A 97 -12.76 13.58 -4.82
CA LYS A 97 -13.37 14.65 -4.02
C LYS A 97 -14.38 14.11 -3.01
N ALA A 98 -15.24 13.19 -3.43
CA ALA A 98 -16.24 12.58 -2.56
C ALA A 98 -15.59 11.75 -1.45
N ILE A 99 -14.58 10.94 -1.78
CA ILE A 99 -13.81 10.14 -0.82
C ILE A 99 -13.13 11.05 0.21
N ALA A 100 -12.44 12.12 -0.24
CA ALA A 100 -11.76 13.03 0.68
C ALA A 100 -12.74 13.73 1.64
N ALA A 101 -13.92 14.10 1.14
CA ALA A 101 -14.97 14.67 1.98
C ALA A 101 -15.52 13.68 3.02
N TYR A 102 -15.75 12.44 2.62
CA TYR A 102 -16.15 11.36 3.51
C TYR A 102 -15.11 11.12 4.61
N LEU A 103 -13.83 11.00 4.23
CA LEU A 103 -12.76 10.77 5.20
C LEU A 103 -12.63 11.94 6.19
N ALA A 104 -12.73 13.18 5.72
CA ALA A 104 -12.63 14.37 6.55
C ALA A 104 -13.79 14.51 7.56
N ASP A 105 -14.97 13.99 7.23
CA ASP A 105 -16.14 14.01 8.12
C ASP A 105 -16.15 12.84 9.12
N THR A 106 -15.48 11.74 8.77
CA THR A 106 -15.60 10.48 9.50
C THR A 106 -14.40 10.18 10.39
N TYR A 107 -13.21 10.63 9.99
CA TYR A 107 -11.93 10.41 10.66
C TYR A 107 -11.24 11.71 11.05
#